data_3c99c286fa2fcd287f2b9d95765d1d5f
#
_entry.id   3c99c286fa2fcd287f2b9d95765d1d5f
#
_cell.length_a   1.000
_cell.length_b   1.000
_cell.length_c   1.000
_cell.angle_alpha   90.00
_cell.angle_beta   90.00
_cell.angle_gamma   90.00
#
_symmetry.space_group_name_H-M   'P 1'
#
loop_
_entity.id
_entity.type
_entity.pdbx_description
1 polymer ?
#
loop_
_entity_poly.entity_id
_entity_poly.type
_entity_poly.pdbx_seq_one_letter_code
_entity_poly.pdbx_strand_id
1 'polypeptide(L)'
;MLLDLSITEDYKKAQLYFDAMIKSKFKIELRRILPKRSLDLNSYLHVCISLFAIEYGYTLEESKTLLKRKCSFMVYEKNGLKFLKKTSKLDNLECSKFVEFVRNYAGLQGLYIPTSEEYLTNNFNIDKQINNNKEYL
;
A
#
# COMPACT_ATOMS: atom_id res chain seq x y z
N MET A 1 -17.91 2.55 23.55
CA MET A 1 -17.44 3.96 23.66
C MET A 1 -16.04 4.05 23.09
N LEU A 2 -15.83 4.97 22.20
CA LEU A 2 -14.53 5.23 21.58
C LEU A 2 -13.98 6.55 22.14
N LEU A 3 -12.74 6.52 22.65
CA LEU A 3 -12.09 7.70 23.23
C LEU A 3 -10.70 7.87 22.62
N ASP A 4 -10.39 9.08 22.21
CA ASP A 4 -9.07 9.46 21.73
C ASP A 4 -8.29 10.13 22.85
N LEU A 5 -7.30 9.42 23.39
CA LEU A 5 -6.54 9.88 24.55
C LEU A 5 -5.59 11.07 24.25
N SER A 6 -5.42 11.42 22.97
CA SER A 6 -4.69 12.64 22.60
C SER A 6 -5.53 13.91 22.80
N ILE A 7 -6.84 13.77 22.89
CA ILE A 7 -7.80 14.85 23.16
C ILE A 7 -8.00 14.97 24.67
N THR A 8 -7.75 16.15 25.24
CA THR A 8 -7.80 16.37 26.67
C THR A 8 -9.15 16.00 27.30
N GLU A 9 -10.25 16.31 26.65
CA GLU A 9 -11.60 15.96 27.13
C GLU A 9 -11.82 14.46 27.17
N ASP A 10 -11.40 13.73 26.15
CA ASP A 10 -11.52 12.28 26.09
C ASP A 10 -10.61 11.60 27.11
N TYR A 11 -9.41 12.15 27.32
CA TYR A 11 -8.51 11.67 28.37
C TYR A 11 -9.13 11.78 29.77
N LYS A 12 -9.73 12.91 30.09
CA LYS A 12 -10.43 13.13 31.37
C LYS A 12 -11.61 12.18 31.54
N LYS A 13 -12.41 12.00 30.48
CA LYS A 13 -13.52 11.04 30.47
C LYS A 13 -13.05 9.61 30.68
N ALA A 14 -12.00 9.19 30.00
CA ALA A 14 -11.42 7.87 30.12
C ALA A 14 -11.01 7.58 31.58
N GLN A 15 -10.37 8.55 32.22
CA GLN A 15 -9.92 8.43 33.58
C GLN A 15 -11.09 8.27 34.55
N LEU A 16 -12.15 9.08 34.40
CA LEU A 16 -13.35 9.01 35.23
C LEU A 16 -14.06 7.66 35.06
N TYR A 17 -14.24 7.20 33.85
CA TYR A 17 -14.89 5.92 33.56
C TYR A 17 -14.07 4.73 34.07
N PHE A 18 -12.78 4.77 33.92
CA PHE A 18 -11.88 3.73 34.38
C PHE A 18 -11.91 3.62 35.90
N ASP A 19 -11.84 4.74 36.60
CA ASP A 19 -11.92 4.77 38.08
C ASP A 19 -13.28 4.26 38.59
N ALA A 20 -14.38 4.62 37.92
CA ALA A 20 -15.70 4.14 38.27
C ALA A 20 -15.82 2.62 38.06
N MET A 21 -15.26 2.08 37.02
CA MET A 21 -15.24 0.64 36.73
C MET A 21 -14.41 -0.14 37.75
N ILE A 22 -13.26 0.40 38.16
CA ILE A 22 -12.44 -0.19 39.23
C ILE A 22 -13.22 -0.24 40.52
N LYS A 23 -13.89 0.84 40.90
CA LYS A 23 -14.66 0.97 42.13
C LYS A 23 -15.85 -0.01 42.15
N SER A 24 -16.48 -0.24 41.01
CA SER A 24 -17.61 -1.15 40.86
C SER A 24 -17.19 -2.60 40.64
N LYS A 25 -15.91 -2.88 40.52
CA LYS A 25 -15.35 -4.22 40.29
C LYS A 25 -15.93 -4.93 39.07
N PHE A 26 -16.25 -4.17 37.99
CA PHE A 26 -16.73 -4.75 36.75
C PHE A 26 -15.60 -5.43 35.97
N LYS A 27 -15.99 -6.43 35.20
CA LYS A 27 -15.12 -7.03 34.21
C LYS A 27 -15.06 -6.10 33.00
N ILE A 28 -13.88 -5.71 32.60
CA ILE A 28 -13.70 -4.76 31.45
C ILE A 28 -12.73 -5.33 30.45
N GLU A 29 -12.87 -4.87 29.20
CA GLU A 29 -11.92 -5.13 28.14
C GLU A 29 -11.40 -3.79 27.62
N LEU A 30 -10.08 -3.65 27.57
CA LEU A 30 -9.43 -2.49 27.00
C LEU A 30 -8.74 -2.89 25.71
N ARG A 31 -9.06 -2.17 24.63
CA ARG A 31 -8.44 -2.39 23.34
C ARG A 31 -7.77 -1.11 22.85
N ARG A 32 -6.56 -1.26 22.38
CA ARG A 32 -5.89 -0.21 21.63
C ARG A 32 -6.39 -0.26 20.19
N ILE A 33 -6.90 0.86 19.68
CA ILE A 33 -7.20 0.98 18.26
C ILE A 33 -5.92 1.38 17.58
N LEU A 34 -5.38 0.46 16.79
CA LEU A 34 -4.23 0.75 15.95
C LEU A 34 -4.68 1.67 14.82
N PRO A 35 -3.84 2.65 14.42
CA PRO A 35 -4.09 3.41 13.21
C PRO A 35 -4.33 2.41 12.08
N LYS A 36 -5.22 2.76 11.16
CA LYS A 36 -5.55 1.96 9.97
C LYS A 36 -4.24 1.40 9.40
N ARG A 37 -4.16 0.07 9.24
CA ARG A 37 -2.97 -0.59 8.69
C ARG A 37 -2.49 0.18 7.47
N SER A 38 -1.24 0.62 7.50
CA SER A 38 -0.59 1.10 6.29
C SER A 38 -0.70 -0.02 5.25
N LEU A 39 -1.10 0.33 4.04
CA LEU A 39 -1.14 -0.62 2.94
C LEU A 39 0.24 -1.26 2.83
N ASP A 40 0.29 -2.60 2.83
CA ASP A 40 1.53 -3.31 2.58
C ASP A 40 2.14 -2.81 1.27
N LEU A 41 3.41 -2.47 1.31
CA LEU A 41 4.12 -1.88 0.18
C LEU A 41 4.10 -2.80 -1.05
N ASN A 42 4.19 -4.11 -0.86
CA ASN A 42 4.06 -5.07 -1.95
C ASN A 42 2.66 -5.07 -2.58
N SER A 43 1.63 -4.97 -1.75
CA SER A 43 0.24 -4.88 -2.21
C SER A 43 0.01 -3.60 -2.99
N TYR A 44 0.56 -2.49 -2.52
CA TYR A 44 0.48 -1.22 -3.23
C TYR A 44 1.24 -1.24 -4.56
N LEU A 45 2.43 -1.83 -4.58
CA LEU A 45 3.19 -2.02 -5.82
C LEU A 45 2.37 -2.82 -6.84
N HIS A 46 1.69 -3.87 -6.39
CA HIS A 46 0.80 -4.66 -7.25
C HIS A 46 -0.33 -3.81 -7.84
N VAL A 47 -0.93 -2.95 -7.04
CA VAL A 47 -1.96 -2.00 -7.51
C VAL A 47 -1.39 -1.06 -8.58
N CYS A 48 -0.22 -0.49 -8.35
CA CYS A 48 0.43 0.41 -9.31
C CYS A 48 0.69 -0.28 -10.65
N ILE A 49 1.23 -1.50 -10.62
CA ILE A 49 1.52 -2.28 -11.82
C ILE A 49 0.22 -2.67 -12.54
N SER A 50 -0.81 -3.05 -11.79
CA SER A 50 -2.12 -3.42 -12.36
C SER A 50 -2.76 -2.24 -13.09
N LEU A 51 -2.74 -1.05 -12.51
CA LEU A 51 -3.29 0.15 -13.13
C LEU A 51 -2.52 0.51 -14.41
N PHE A 52 -1.20 0.38 -14.39
CA PHE A 52 -0.37 0.58 -15.57
C PHE A 52 -0.71 -0.43 -16.67
N ALA A 53 -0.85 -1.71 -16.30
CA ALA A 53 -1.19 -2.76 -17.24
C ALA A 53 -2.56 -2.53 -17.91
N ILE A 54 -3.56 -2.14 -17.14
CA ILE A 54 -4.90 -1.85 -17.64
C ILE A 54 -4.87 -0.69 -18.65
N GLU A 55 -4.19 0.40 -18.29
CA GLU A 55 -4.16 1.59 -19.14
C GLU A 55 -3.49 1.33 -20.50
N TYR A 56 -2.44 0.53 -20.52
CA TYR A 56 -1.65 0.32 -21.73
C TYR A 56 -1.90 -1.03 -22.41
N GLY A 57 -2.83 -1.83 -21.90
CA GLY A 57 -3.22 -3.10 -22.53
C GLY A 57 -2.19 -4.22 -22.40
N TYR A 58 -1.40 -4.21 -21.31
CA TYR A 58 -0.45 -5.28 -21.02
C TYR A 58 -1.01 -6.27 -20.00
N THR A 59 -0.46 -7.48 -19.99
CA THR A 59 -0.65 -8.40 -18.87
C THR A 59 0.19 -7.90 -17.68
N LEU A 60 -0.10 -8.44 -16.49
CA LEU A 60 0.65 -8.10 -15.29
C LEU A 60 2.15 -8.43 -15.44
N GLU A 61 2.46 -9.60 -15.98
CA GLU A 61 3.85 -10.05 -16.20
C GLU A 61 4.57 -9.20 -17.25
N GLU A 62 3.90 -8.83 -18.33
CA GLU A 62 4.46 -7.94 -19.34
C GLU A 62 4.79 -6.57 -18.74
N SER A 63 3.89 -6.01 -17.94
CA SER A 63 4.09 -4.74 -17.27
C SER A 63 5.25 -4.79 -16.28
N LYS A 64 5.32 -5.83 -15.47
CA LYS A 64 6.44 -6.03 -14.54
C LYS A 64 7.77 -6.07 -15.27
N THR A 65 7.84 -6.83 -16.34
CA THR A 65 9.06 -6.97 -17.14
C THR A 65 9.47 -5.64 -17.76
N LEU A 66 8.53 -4.93 -18.36
CA LEU A 66 8.78 -3.63 -18.97
C LEU A 66 9.30 -2.62 -17.94
N LEU A 67 8.60 -2.49 -16.84
CA LEU A 67 8.95 -1.52 -15.78
C LEU A 67 10.30 -1.84 -15.14
N LYS A 68 10.61 -3.11 -14.91
CA LYS A 68 11.91 -3.53 -14.38
C LYS A 68 13.04 -3.21 -15.34
N ARG A 69 12.84 -3.46 -16.64
CA ARG A 69 13.85 -3.16 -17.64
C ARG A 69 14.16 -1.66 -17.75
N LYS A 70 13.16 -0.81 -17.51
CA LYS A 70 13.35 0.64 -17.52
C LYS A 70 13.98 1.17 -16.25
N CYS A 71 13.95 0.39 -15.16
CA CYS A 71 14.48 0.77 -13.86
C CYS A 71 15.89 0.23 -13.68
N SER A 72 16.90 1.09 -13.70
CA SER A 72 18.31 0.69 -13.71
C SER A 72 18.71 -0.20 -12.53
N PHE A 73 18.23 0.08 -11.31
CA PHE A 73 18.61 -0.71 -10.14
C PHE A 73 17.92 -2.09 -10.08
N MET A 74 16.91 -2.32 -10.91
CA MET A 74 16.24 -3.62 -11.01
C MET A 74 16.93 -4.58 -11.99
N VAL A 75 17.89 -4.08 -12.74
CA VAL A 75 18.67 -4.88 -13.71
C VAL A 75 20.04 -5.16 -13.12
N TYR A 76 20.45 -6.42 -13.09
CA TYR A 76 21.78 -6.80 -12.68
C TYR A 76 22.43 -7.71 -13.72
N GLU A 77 23.76 -7.69 -13.78
CA GLU A 77 24.52 -8.45 -14.74
C GLU A 77 25.29 -9.58 -14.04
N LYS A 78 25.22 -10.78 -14.60
CA LYS A 78 25.94 -11.95 -14.11
C LYS A 78 26.39 -12.77 -15.30
N ASN A 79 27.70 -13.03 -15.37
CA ASN A 79 28.30 -13.80 -16.47
C ASN A 79 27.97 -13.25 -17.87
N GLY A 80 27.94 -11.93 -18.02
CA GLY A 80 27.61 -11.26 -19.28
C GLY A 80 26.14 -11.26 -19.66
N LEU A 81 25.28 -11.83 -18.82
CA LEU A 81 23.83 -11.85 -19.03
C LEU A 81 23.13 -10.88 -18.08
N LYS A 82 22.10 -10.21 -18.58
CA LYS A 82 21.28 -9.28 -17.80
C LYS A 82 20.07 -9.99 -17.22
N PHE A 83 19.87 -9.82 -15.91
CA PHE A 83 18.76 -10.39 -15.18
C PHE A 83 17.95 -9.28 -14.51
N LEU A 84 16.66 -9.57 -14.29
CA LEU A 84 15.76 -8.66 -13.57
C LEU A 84 15.60 -9.16 -12.13
N LYS A 85 15.68 -8.24 -11.17
CA LYS A 85 15.42 -8.56 -9.77
C LYS A 85 13.96 -8.96 -9.57
N LYS A 86 13.73 -9.94 -8.70
CA LYS A 86 12.38 -10.31 -8.28
C LYS A 86 11.88 -9.29 -7.25
N THR A 87 10.64 -8.85 -7.39
CA THR A 87 10.03 -7.91 -6.43
C THR A 87 10.01 -8.47 -5.01
N SER A 88 9.84 -9.79 -4.87
CA SER A 88 9.87 -10.49 -3.57
C SER A 88 11.22 -10.43 -2.86
N LYS A 89 12.30 -10.11 -3.57
CA LYS A 89 13.66 -10.00 -3.02
C LYS A 89 14.03 -8.58 -2.61
N LEU A 90 13.16 -7.60 -2.86
CA LEU A 90 13.41 -6.21 -2.51
C LEU A 90 13.15 -5.98 -1.02
N ASP A 91 14.03 -5.23 -0.37
CA ASP A 91 13.76 -4.71 0.97
C ASP A 91 12.77 -3.53 0.88
N ASN A 92 12.35 -3.01 2.03
CA ASN A 92 11.36 -1.92 2.06
C ASN A 92 11.84 -0.67 1.32
N LEU A 93 13.11 -0.32 1.43
CA LEU A 93 13.69 0.85 0.78
C LEU A 93 13.74 0.66 -0.75
N GLU A 94 14.19 -0.49 -1.20
CA GLU A 94 14.25 -0.82 -2.63
C GLU A 94 12.85 -0.89 -3.25
N CYS A 95 11.91 -1.52 -2.55
CA CYS A 95 10.52 -1.59 -2.99
C CYS A 95 9.89 -0.20 -3.09
N SER A 96 10.13 0.67 -2.10
CA SER A 96 9.67 2.05 -2.11
C SER A 96 10.23 2.83 -3.29
N LYS A 97 11.50 2.65 -3.60
CA LYS A 97 12.15 3.26 -4.77
C LYS A 97 11.55 2.76 -6.07
N PHE A 98 11.25 1.48 -6.15
CA PHE A 98 10.62 0.91 -7.35
C PHE A 98 9.19 1.41 -7.53
N VAL A 99 8.41 1.52 -6.47
CA VAL A 99 7.08 2.13 -6.49
C VAL A 99 7.15 3.57 -7.03
N GLU A 100 8.08 4.36 -6.51
CA GLU A 100 8.29 5.73 -6.97
C GLU A 100 8.66 5.79 -8.44
N PHE A 101 9.54 4.90 -8.88
CA PHE A 101 9.89 4.77 -10.29
C PHE A 101 8.68 4.45 -11.16
N VAL A 102 7.86 3.49 -10.76
CA VAL A 102 6.66 3.08 -11.51
C VAL A 102 5.70 4.25 -11.65
N ARG A 103 5.44 4.98 -10.55
CA ARG A 103 4.56 6.15 -10.56
C ARG A 103 5.10 7.26 -11.47
N ASN A 104 6.39 7.54 -11.39
CA ASN A 104 7.03 8.57 -12.21
C ASN A 104 7.03 8.19 -13.68
N TYR A 105 7.36 6.95 -14.00
CA TYR A 105 7.34 6.45 -15.38
C TYR A 105 5.93 6.53 -15.96
N ALA A 106 4.92 6.09 -15.22
CA ALA A 106 3.53 6.17 -15.65
C ALA A 106 3.11 7.63 -15.86
N GLY A 107 3.52 8.53 -14.97
CA GLY A 107 3.25 9.97 -15.10
C GLY A 107 3.81 10.56 -16.37
N LEU A 108 5.02 10.17 -16.75
CA LEU A 108 5.65 10.59 -18.01
C LEU A 108 4.88 10.07 -19.24
N GLN A 109 4.19 8.95 -19.10
CA GLN A 109 3.34 8.38 -20.15
C GLN A 109 1.91 8.93 -20.13
N GLY A 110 1.58 9.82 -19.19
CA GLY A 110 0.26 10.42 -19.07
C GLY A 110 -0.71 9.72 -18.11
N LEU A 111 -0.24 8.77 -17.35
CA LEU A 111 -1.07 8.06 -16.34
C LEU A 111 -0.70 8.51 -14.93
N TYR A 112 -1.67 9.08 -14.21
CA TYR A 112 -1.53 9.34 -12.79
C TYR A 112 -1.91 8.11 -11.98
N ILE A 113 -0.95 7.54 -11.25
CA ILE A 113 -1.21 6.46 -10.32
C ILE A 113 -1.44 7.07 -8.93
N PRO A 114 -2.58 6.79 -8.28
CA PRO A 114 -2.86 7.33 -6.94
C PRO A 114 -1.78 6.96 -5.92
N THR A 115 -1.52 7.85 -4.97
CA THR A 115 -0.66 7.55 -3.83
C THR A 115 -1.30 6.44 -2.99
N SER A 116 -0.52 5.83 -2.09
CA SER A 116 -1.06 4.80 -1.18
C SER A 116 -2.20 5.34 -0.32
N GLU A 117 -2.11 6.60 0.10
CA GLU A 117 -3.15 7.26 0.89
C GLU A 117 -4.42 7.49 0.06
N GLU A 118 -4.27 7.99 -1.16
CA GLU A 118 -5.39 8.18 -2.09
C GLU A 118 -6.04 6.84 -2.45
N TYR A 119 -5.23 5.79 -2.64
CA TYR A 119 -5.74 4.45 -2.88
C TYR A 119 -6.60 3.95 -1.72
N LEU A 120 -6.13 4.10 -0.48
CA LEU A 120 -6.88 3.68 0.71
C LEU A 120 -8.20 4.42 0.85
N THR A 121 -8.26 5.68 0.44
CA THR A 121 -9.48 6.49 0.47
C THR A 121 -10.49 6.04 -0.60
N ASN A 122 -10.02 5.58 -1.75
CA ASN A 122 -10.86 5.23 -2.91
C ASN A 122 -10.66 3.78 -3.38
N ASN A 123 -10.26 2.90 -2.48
CA ASN A 123 -9.87 1.51 -2.81
C ASN A 123 -11.00 0.71 -3.47
N PHE A 124 -12.25 0.96 -3.09
CA PHE A 124 -13.40 0.25 -3.67
C PHE A 124 -13.47 0.42 -5.20
N ASN A 125 -13.36 1.66 -5.69
CA ASN A 125 -13.43 1.95 -7.12
C ASN A 125 -12.21 1.41 -7.88
N ILE A 126 -11.03 1.55 -7.29
CA ILE A 126 -9.77 1.08 -7.89
C ILE A 126 -9.75 -0.45 -7.94
N ASP A 127 -10.11 -1.11 -6.86
CA ASP A 127 -10.17 -2.58 -6.81
C ASP A 127 -11.23 -3.12 -7.78
N LYS A 128 -12.35 -2.43 -7.93
CA LYS A 128 -13.39 -2.78 -8.91
C LYS A 128 -12.85 -2.69 -10.34
N GLN A 129 -12.09 -1.66 -10.66
CA GLN A 129 -11.46 -1.50 -11.96
C GLN A 129 -10.48 -2.65 -12.23
N ILE A 130 -9.65 -3.01 -11.26
CA ILE A 130 -8.69 -4.11 -11.38
C ILE A 130 -9.44 -5.44 -11.56
N ASN A 131 -10.46 -5.70 -10.75
CA ASN A 131 -11.24 -6.92 -10.83
C ASN A 131 -11.99 -7.06 -12.16
N ASN A 132 -12.51 -5.98 -12.71
CA ASN A 132 -13.19 -5.97 -14.01
C ASN A 132 -12.25 -6.34 -15.16
N ASN A 133 -10.95 -6.13 -14.98
CA ASN A 133 -9.93 -6.43 -16.00
C ASN A 133 -9.07 -7.63 -15.64
N LYS A 134 -9.44 -8.38 -14.60
CA LYS A 134 -8.64 -9.49 -14.06
C LYS A 134 -8.31 -10.57 -15.11
N GLU A 135 -9.22 -10.84 -16.02
CA GLU A 135 -9.01 -11.84 -17.07
C GLU A 135 -7.92 -11.44 -18.08
N TYR A 136 -7.59 -10.15 -18.15
CA TYR A 136 -6.54 -9.62 -19.05
C TYR A 136 -5.19 -9.44 -18.33
N LEU A 137 -5.18 -9.53 -17.02
CA LEU A 137 -3.99 -9.40 -16.17
C LEU A 137 -3.36 -10.79 -15.87
#